data_a08fdfd3d8ffe5d261d954d06260ecbc
#
_entry.id   a08fdfd3d8ffe5d261d954d06260ecbc
#
_cell.length_a   1.000
_cell.length_b   1.000
_cell.length_c   1.000
_cell.angle_alpha   90.00
_cell.angle_beta   90.00
_cell.angle_gamma   90.00
#
_symmetry.space_group_name_H-M   'P 1'
#
loop_
_entity.id
_entity.type
_entity.pdbx_description
1 polymer ?
#
loop_
_entity_poly.entity_id
_entity_poly.type
_entity_poly.pdbx_seq_one_letter_code
_entity_poly.pdbx_strand_id
1 'polypeptide(L)'
;MLLGIGPLSPTTWQPGPVFPRDRVAPLDAQQRPGCRACPTQEATITTPIKPASWTYSEAFVAEDEVLASARSRAEEVGVSPVSPGAGAALRFLASVLDARAVVEIGTGTGVSGLWLLRGMRADGVLTTVDIEAEHQRLAKESFGEAGVPANRARTIAGAGLDVLPRLTDGHYDLVFCDGDKREYGEYLTEALRLLRPGGVVAFDNALWHDRVADPAQRDEETVAIRDLGRTVAEHASLVPVLLPVGDGLLCAKKVWSPEA
;
A
#
# COMPACT_ATOMS: atom_id res chain seq x y z
N MET A 1 58.98 1.86 -6.21
CA MET A 1 58.71 0.57 -5.59
C MET A 1 57.22 0.31 -5.75
N LEU A 2 56.82 -0.32 -6.85
CA LEU A 2 55.45 -0.60 -7.26
C LEU A 2 55.09 -2.00 -6.75
N LEU A 3 54.14 -2.08 -5.79
CA LEU A 3 53.55 -3.34 -5.32
C LEU A 3 52.43 -3.75 -6.28
N GLY A 4 52.63 -4.84 -7.00
CA GLY A 4 51.67 -5.42 -7.91
C GLY A 4 50.50 -6.09 -7.15
N ILE A 5 49.28 -5.73 -7.54
CA ILE A 5 48.06 -6.42 -7.15
C ILE A 5 47.79 -7.51 -8.19
N GLY A 6 47.95 -8.76 -7.78
CA GLY A 6 47.62 -9.93 -8.62
C GLY A 6 46.11 -10.08 -8.83
N PRO A 7 45.66 -10.77 -9.91
CA PRO A 7 44.27 -10.94 -10.24
C PRO A 7 43.58 -11.91 -9.26
N LEU A 8 42.41 -11.49 -8.73
CA LEU A 8 41.48 -12.33 -7.94
C LEU A 8 40.86 -13.41 -8.84
N SER A 9 41.02 -14.67 -8.47
CA SER A 9 40.41 -15.81 -9.14
C SER A 9 38.89 -15.79 -9.03
N PRO A 10 38.12 -16.15 -10.06
CA PRO A 10 36.69 -16.25 -9.98
C PRO A 10 36.28 -17.44 -9.10
N THR A 11 35.58 -17.14 -8.00
CA THR A 11 34.95 -18.15 -7.17
C THR A 11 33.76 -18.76 -7.93
N THR A 12 33.90 -20.00 -8.35
CA THR A 12 32.79 -20.76 -8.96
C THR A 12 31.74 -21.08 -7.90
N TRP A 13 30.56 -20.45 -8.09
CA TRP A 13 29.38 -20.76 -7.29
C TRP A 13 28.91 -22.18 -7.63
N GLN A 14 28.84 -23.07 -6.62
CA GLN A 14 28.25 -24.39 -6.76
C GLN A 14 26.81 -24.35 -6.19
N PRO A 15 25.80 -24.84 -6.94
CA PRO A 15 24.43 -24.93 -6.42
C PRO A 15 24.39 -25.95 -5.28
N GLY A 16 23.76 -25.54 -4.16
CA GLY A 16 23.51 -26.41 -3.02
C GLY A 16 22.53 -27.54 -3.37
N PRO A 17 22.41 -28.56 -2.47
CA PRO A 17 21.62 -29.75 -2.76
C PRO A 17 20.15 -29.41 -3.01
N VAL A 18 19.63 -29.92 -4.12
CA VAL A 18 18.20 -29.88 -4.48
C VAL A 18 17.47 -30.86 -3.57
N PHE A 19 16.64 -30.36 -2.65
CA PHE A 19 15.75 -31.21 -1.88
C PHE A 19 14.62 -31.76 -2.80
N PRO A 20 14.30 -33.05 -2.74
CA PRO A 20 13.20 -33.62 -3.49
C PRO A 20 11.88 -32.96 -3.04
N ARG A 21 11.09 -32.50 -4.00
CA ARG A 21 9.71 -32.07 -3.76
C ARG A 21 8.89 -33.31 -3.42
N ASP A 22 8.64 -33.53 -2.14
CA ASP A 22 7.69 -34.54 -1.71
C ASP A 22 6.32 -34.21 -2.32
N ARG A 23 5.77 -35.18 -3.03
CA ARG A 23 4.43 -35.11 -3.60
C ARG A 23 3.43 -35.06 -2.46
N VAL A 24 2.86 -33.91 -2.20
CA VAL A 24 1.66 -33.80 -1.37
C VAL A 24 0.54 -34.50 -2.14
N ALA A 25 0.09 -35.65 -1.62
CA ALA A 25 -1.07 -36.32 -2.17
C ALA A 25 -2.31 -35.43 -2.06
N PRO A 26 -3.22 -35.42 -3.06
CA PRO A 26 -4.46 -34.67 -2.97
C PRO A 26 -5.29 -35.18 -1.79
N LEU A 27 -5.65 -34.30 -0.86
CA LEU A 27 -6.57 -34.60 0.24
C LEU A 27 -7.96 -34.94 -0.35
N ASP A 28 -8.45 -36.11 -0.05
CA ASP A 28 -9.75 -36.63 -0.44
C ASP A 28 -10.86 -35.66 0.01
N ALA A 29 -11.69 -35.23 -0.93
CA ALA A 29 -12.75 -34.24 -0.73
C ALA A 29 -13.88 -34.70 0.24
N GLN A 30 -13.81 -35.92 0.75
CA GLN A 30 -14.84 -36.52 1.62
C GLN A 30 -14.56 -36.40 3.12
N GLN A 31 -13.44 -35.81 3.55
CA GLN A 31 -13.10 -35.62 4.97
C GLN A 31 -13.08 -34.12 5.38
N ARG A 32 -14.06 -33.32 4.97
CA ARG A 32 -14.29 -32.05 5.61
C ARG A 32 -15.13 -32.30 6.88
N PRO A 33 -14.56 -32.23 8.09
CA PRO A 33 -15.39 -32.12 9.29
C PRO A 33 -16.22 -30.85 9.16
N GLY A 34 -17.54 -30.98 9.37
CA GLY A 34 -18.49 -29.88 9.31
C GLY A 34 -17.95 -28.69 10.10
N CYS A 35 -17.95 -27.52 9.45
CA CYS A 35 -17.61 -26.26 10.06
C CYS A 35 -18.55 -26.04 11.26
N ARG A 36 -18.12 -26.45 12.46
CA ARG A 36 -18.70 -25.96 13.71
C ARG A 36 -18.46 -24.46 13.68
N ALA A 37 -19.51 -23.70 13.89
CA ALA A 37 -19.46 -22.24 14.05
C ALA A 37 -18.17 -21.88 14.76
N CYS A 38 -17.34 -21.10 14.05
CA CYS A 38 -16.11 -20.57 14.63
C CYS A 38 -16.50 -19.89 15.94
N PRO A 39 -16.02 -20.33 17.10
CA PRO A 39 -16.29 -19.58 18.31
C PRO A 39 -15.72 -18.18 18.02
N THR A 40 -16.52 -17.15 18.26
CA THR A 40 -16.05 -15.78 18.37
C THR A 40 -15.02 -15.79 19.50
N GLN A 41 -13.75 -16.14 19.18
CA GLN A 41 -12.65 -15.85 20.08
C GLN A 41 -12.60 -14.33 20.14
N GLU A 42 -13.17 -13.78 21.21
CA GLU A 42 -12.76 -12.46 21.67
C GLU A 42 -11.24 -12.53 21.79
N ALA A 43 -10.56 -11.97 20.81
CA ALA A 43 -9.11 -11.81 20.86
C ALA A 43 -8.86 -10.93 22.09
N THR A 44 -8.49 -11.59 23.19
CA THR A 44 -8.13 -10.89 24.40
C THR A 44 -6.82 -10.19 24.11
N ILE A 45 -6.89 -8.95 23.63
CA ILE A 45 -5.72 -8.07 23.58
C ILE A 45 -5.36 -7.83 25.04
N THR A 46 -4.36 -8.56 25.52
CA THR A 46 -3.95 -8.58 26.92
C THR A 46 -3.36 -7.25 27.39
N THR A 47 -3.02 -6.34 26.46
CA THR A 47 -2.56 -4.99 26.78
C THR A 47 -2.99 -4.02 25.69
N PRO A 48 -3.92 -3.08 25.95
CA PRO A 48 -4.28 -2.05 24.98
C PRO A 48 -3.07 -1.18 24.65
N ILE A 49 -2.90 -0.81 23.39
CA ILE A 49 -1.87 0.13 22.97
C ILE A 49 -2.12 1.46 23.71
N LYS A 50 -1.12 1.90 24.48
CA LYS A 50 -1.22 3.17 25.20
C LYS A 50 -1.13 4.33 24.19
N PRO A 51 -1.88 5.45 24.39
CA PRO A 51 -1.80 6.62 23.52
C PRO A 51 -0.37 7.13 23.29
N ALA A 52 0.47 7.11 24.34
CA ALA A 52 1.87 7.49 24.23
C ALA A 52 2.70 6.58 23.30
N SER A 53 2.42 5.28 23.27
CA SER A 53 3.12 4.35 22.36
C SER A 53 2.67 4.56 20.92
N TRP A 54 1.39 4.84 20.70
CA TRP A 54 0.87 5.18 19.38
C TRP A 54 1.48 6.50 18.87
N THR A 55 1.47 7.56 19.68
CA THR A 55 2.10 8.85 19.34
C THR A 55 3.59 8.69 19.03
N TYR A 56 4.29 7.85 19.80
CA TYR A 56 5.71 7.57 19.54
C TYR A 56 5.91 6.86 18.19
N SER A 57 5.07 5.87 17.85
CA SER A 57 5.17 5.15 16.58
C SER A 57 4.87 6.03 15.38
N GLU A 58 3.90 6.94 15.50
CA GLU A 58 3.57 7.91 14.45
C GLU A 58 4.73 8.91 14.20
N ALA A 59 5.44 9.30 15.24
CA ALA A 59 6.58 10.23 15.16
C ALA A 59 7.93 9.54 14.91
N PHE A 60 7.98 8.21 14.80
CA PHE A 60 9.23 7.44 14.75
C PHE A 60 10.10 7.79 13.54
N VAL A 61 9.48 8.04 12.40
CA VAL A 61 10.16 8.52 11.20
C VAL A 61 9.79 9.99 11.03
N ALA A 62 10.73 10.87 11.32
CA ALA A 62 10.51 12.31 11.21
C ALA A 62 10.31 12.74 9.75
N GLU A 63 9.39 13.66 9.54
CA GLU A 63 9.22 14.38 8.27
C GLU A 63 10.24 15.50 8.16
N ASP A 64 10.75 15.71 6.95
CA ASP A 64 11.62 16.85 6.63
C ASP A 64 10.80 18.10 6.25
N GLU A 65 11.52 19.19 5.95
CA GLU A 65 10.91 20.48 5.61
C GLU A 65 10.01 20.40 4.35
N VAL A 66 10.33 19.54 3.40
CA VAL A 66 9.52 19.39 2.17
C VAL A 66 8.19 18.72 2.48
N LEU A 67 8.19 17.65 3.29
CA LEU A 67 6.94 17.00 3.73
C LEU A 67 6.11 17.94 4.61
N ALA A 68 6.75 18.68 5.52
CA ALA A 68 6.06 19.68 6.35
C ALA A 68 5.42 20.78 5.48
N SER A 69 6.12 21.27 4.46
CA SER A 69 5.59 22.25 3.50
C SER A 69 4.39 21.70 2.72
N ALA A 70 4.47 20.44 2.23
CA ALA A 70 3.36 19.80 1.55
C ALA A 70 2.13 19.62 2.47
N ARG A 71 2.33 19.34 3.77
CA ARG A 71 1.23 19.29 4.76
C ARG A 71 0.60 20.66 4.98
N SER A 72 1.39 21.71 5.12
CA SER A 72 0.84 23.07 5.26
C SER A 72 -0.04 23.44 4.08
N ARG A 73 0.36 23.08 2.85
CA ARG A 73 -0.48 23.27 1.67
C ARG A 73 -1.78 22.47 1.75
N ALA A 74 -1.73 21.24 2.31
CA ALA A 74 -2.93 20.42 2.48
C ALA A 74 -3.93 21.10 3.42
N GLU A 75 -3.47 21.64 4.54
CA GLU A 75 -4.28 22.39 5.49
C GLU A 75 -4.93 23.62 4.84
N GLU A 76 -4.19 24.38 4.01
CA GLU A 76 -4.68 25.56 3.31
C GLU A 76 -5.85 25.23 2.34
N VAL A 77 -5.85 24.04 1.75
CA VAL A 77 -6.91 23.61 0.80
C VAL A 77 -7.90 22.62 1.41
N GLY A 78 -7.84 22.37 2.73
CA GLY A 78 -8.77 21.51 3.45
C GLY A 78 -8.64 20.02 3.16
N VAL A 79 -7.46 19.58 2.73
CA VAL A 79 -7.13 18.16 2.50
C VAL A 79 -6.47 17.58 3.75
N SER A 80 -6.88 16.36 4.13
CA SER A 80 -6.24 15.60 5.23
C SER A 80 -5.25 14.60 4.64
N PRO A 81 -3.94 14.86 4.67
CA PRO A 81 -2.96 13.93 4.14
C PRO A 81 -2.71 12.77 5.10
N VAL A 82 -2.18 11.65 4.58
CA VAL A 82 -1.77 10.49 5.39
C VAL A 82 -0.91 10.90 6.59
N SER A 83 -1.07 10.19 7.72
CA SER A 83 -0.23 10.43 8.89
C SER A 83 1.25 10.13 8.61
N PRO A 84 2.19 10.65 9.43
CA PRO A 84 3.60 10.31 9.28
C PRO A 84 3.88 8.81 9.38
N GLY A 85 3.18 8.10 10.28
CA GLY A 85 3.30 6.64 10.42
C GLY A 85 2.80 5.89 9.20
N ALA A 86 1.65 6.28 8.63
CA ALA A 86 1.12 5.69 7.39
C ALA A 86 2.05 6.00 6.20
N GLY A 87 2.55 7.23 6.10
CA GLY A 87 3.54 7.62 5.08
C GLY A 87 4.82 6.79 5.17
N ALA A 88 5.35 6.59 6.38
CA ALA A 88 6.54 5.75 6.61
C ALA A 88 6.28 4.29 6.21
N ALA A 89 5.07 3.76 6.48
CA ALA A 89 4.66 2.41 6.05
C ALA A 89 4.60 2.31 4.53
N LEU A 90 4.03 3.30 3.83
CA LEU A 90 4.00 3.35 2.36
C LEU A 90 5.41 3.36 1.76
N ARG A 91 6.32 4.18 2.32
CA ARG A 91 7.73 4.19 1.93
C ARG A 91 8.39 2.83 2.13
N PHE A 92 8.16 2.19 3.28
CA PHE A 92 8.69 0.87 3.58
C PHE A 92 8.19 -0.17 2.59
N LEU A 93 6.88 -0.20 2.28
CA LEU A 93 6.28 -1.11 1.31
C LEU A 93 6.89 -0.91 -0.09
N ALA A 94 6.99 0.33 -0.57
CA ALA A 94 7.61 0.63 -1.85
C ALA A 94 9.07 0.16 -1.91
N SER A 95 9.82 0.30 -0.81
CA SER A 95 11.21 -0.16 -0.69
C SER A 95 11.34 -1.68 -0.67
N VAL A 96 10.49 -2.39 0.09
CA VAL A 96 10.50 -3.87 0.15
C VAL A 96 10.12 -4.50 -1.19
N LEU A 97 9.22 -3.85 -1.94
CA LEU A 97 8.83 -4.28 -3.28
C LEU A 97 9.87 -3.96 -4.36
N ASP A 98 10.92 -3.21 -4.03
CA ASP A 98 11.84 -2.62 -5.02
C ASP A 98 11.07 -1.92 -6.15
N ALA A 99 10.04 -1.14 -5.76
CA ALA A 99 8.97 -0.68 -6.63
C ALA A 99 9.47 0.23 -7.75
N ARG A 100 9.05 -0.08 -8.98
CA ARG A 100 9.32 0.69 -10.21
C ARG A 100 8.07 1.38 -10.74
N ALA A 101 6.92 0.76 -10.58
CA ALA A 101 5.65 1.27 -11.07
C ALA A 101 4.63 1.31 -9.94
N VAL A 102 4.22 2.49 -9.55
CA VAL A 102 3.24 2.71 -8.47
C VAL A 102 2.07 3.54 -9.01
N VAL A 103 0.85 3.15 -8.64
CA VAL A 103 -0.37 3.96 -8.87
C VAL A 103 -0.86 4.46 -7.52
N GLU A 104 -1.28 5.72 -7.50
CA GLU A 104 -1.92 6.37 -6.36
C GLU A 104 -3.25 6.99 -6.80
N ILE A 105 -4.30 6.76 -6.03
CA ILE A 105 -5.61 7.41 -6.17
C ILE A 105 -5.80 8.32 -4.97
N GLY A 106 -5.96 9.63 -5.21
CA GLY A 106 -5.93 10.67 -4.18
C GLY A 106 -4.53 11.27 -4.06
N THR A 107 -4.21 12.22 -4.94
CA THR A 107 -2.90 12.89 -4.95
C THR A 107 -2.76 13.89 -3.80
N GLY A 108 -3.85 14.60 -3.48
CA GLY A 108 -3.82 15.73 -2.55
C GLY A 108 -2.70 16.70 -2.91
N THR A 109 -1.95 17.14 -1.90
CA THR A 109 -0.78 18.03 -2.08
C THR A 109 0.54 17.27 -2.26
N GLY A 110 0.47 15.95 -2.46
CA GLY A 110 1.62 15.09 -2.77
C GLY A 110 2.35 14.50 -1.56
N VAL A 111 1.79 14.56 -0.34
CA VAL A 111 2.44 14.02 0.88
C VAL A 111 2.68 12.51 0.74
N SER A 112 1.66 11.72 0.46
CA SER A 112 1.76 10.27 0.25
C SER A 112 2.64 9.94 -0.95
N GLY A 113 2.50 10.69 -2.06
CA GLY A 113 3.35 10.57 -3.23
C GLY A 113 4.84 10.78 -2.94
N LEU A 114 5.19 11.74 -2.08
CA LEU A 114 6.58 11.96 -1.63
C LEU A 114 7.11 10.76 -0.84
N TRP A 115 6.32 10.21 0.08
CA TRP A 115 6.69 9.03 0.83
C TRP A 115 6.91 7.82 -0.09
N LEU A 116 6.01 7.59 -1.05
CA LEU A 116 6.12 6.53 -2.05
C LEU A 116 7.40 6.70 -2.91
N LEU A 117 7.62 7.88 -3.48
CA LEU A 117 8.78 8.18 -4.32
C LEU A 117 10.13 7.99 -3.61
N ARG A 118 10.17 8.24 -2.29
CA ARG A 118 11.36 8.01 -1.45
C ARG A 118 11.62 6.54 -1.15
N GLY A 119 10.59 5.68 -1.24
CA GLY A 119 10.71 4.24 -1.09
C GLY A 119 10.97 3.51 -2.41
N MET A 120 10.56 4.10 -3.53
CA MET A 120 10.71 3.53 -4.87
C MET A 120 12.16 3.57 -5.35
N ARG A 121 12.47 2.73 -6.34
CA ARG A 121 13.73 2.80 -7.09
C ARG A 121 13.92 4.18 -7.73
N ALA A 122 15.19 4.54 -7.95
CA ALA A 122 15.54 5.82 -8.57
C ALA A 122 15.03 5.96 -10.02
N ASP A 123 14.81 4.84 -10.72
CA ASP A 123 14.25 4.75 -12.07
C ASP A 123 12.73 4.48 -12.08
N GLY A 124 12.11 4.42 -10.90
CA GLY A 124 10.67 4.16 -10.76
C GLY A 124 9.79 5.35 -11.07
N VAL A 125 8.55 5.09 -11.49
CA VAL A 125 7.54 6.10 -11.84
C VAL A 125 6.29 5.94 -10.97
N LEU A 126 5.91 7.01 -10.30
CA LEU A 126 4.62 7.16 -9.62
C LEU A 126 3.62 7.74 -10.64
N THR A 127 2.49 7.07 -10.85
CA THR A 127 1.32 7.62 -11.52
C THR A 127 0.29 7.95 -10.45
N THR A 128 -0.02 9.24 -10.27
CA THR A 128 -0.95 9.70 -9.25
C THR A 128 -2.15 10.42 -9.87
N VAL A 129 -3.35 10.07 -9.39
CA VAL A 129 -4.63 10.50 -9.95
C VAL A 129 -5.41 11.27 -8.91
N ASP A 130 -5.94 12.43 -9.27
CA ASP A 130 -6.83 13.22 -8.42
C ASP A 130 -7.87 13.93 -9.29
N ILE A 131 -9.09 14.04 -8.78
CA ILE A 131 -10.17 14.73 -9.48
C ILE A 131 -9.95 16.24 -9.49
N GLU A 132 -9.27 16.79 -8.47
CA GLU A 132 -9.03 18.21 -8.30
C GLU A 132 -7.73 18.65 -8.99
N ALA A 133 -7.85 19.48 -10.03
CA ALA A 133 -6.69 19.98 -10.75
C ALA A 133 -5.75 20.84 -9.89
N GLU A 134 -6.29 21.51 -8.86
CA GLU A 134 -5.49 22.31 -7.92
C GLU A 134 -4.61 21.43 -7.05
N HIS A 135 -5.12 20.26 -6.58
CA HIS A 135 -4.33 19.28 -5.86
C HIS A 135 -3.14 18.82 -6.71
N GLN A 136 -3.37 18.50 -7.97
CA GLN A 136 -2.31 18.11 -8.91
C GLN A 136 -1.25 19.21 -9.12
N ARG A 137 -1.66 20.48 -9.10
CA ARG A 137 -0.74 21.62 -9.18
C ARG A 137 0.16 21.70 -7.95
N LEU A 138 -0.45 21.63 -6.74
CA LEU A 138 0.27 21.68 -5.46
C LEU A 138 1.20 20.48 -5.28
N ALA A 139 0.76 19.29 -5.68
CA ALA A 139 1.60 18.10 -5.66
C ALA A 139 2.84 18.24 -6.55
N LYS A 140 2.69 18.81 -7.76
CA LYS A 140 3.84 19.10 -8.64
C LYS A 140 4.84 20.06 -8.00
N GLU A 141 4.37 21.07 -7.26
CA GLU A 141 5.24 21.96 -6.50
C GLU A 141 6.00 21.19 -5.42
N SER A 142 5.29 20.35 -4.64
CA SER A 142 5.90 19.52 -3.59
C SER A 142 6.94 18.55 -4.15
N PHE A 143 6.66 17.92 -5.29
CA PHE A 143 7.61 17.03 -5.96
C PHE A 143 8.83 17.81 -6.50
N GLY A 144 8.60 19.02 -7.03
CA GLY A 144 9.68 19.91 -7.50
C GLY A 144 10.61 20.34 -6.35
N GLU A 145 10.06 20.73 -5.20
CA GLU A 145 10.83 21.08 -3.98
C GLU A 145 11.65 19.89 -3.46
N ALA A 146 11.12 18.67 -3.60
CA ALA A 146 11.83 17.44 -3.27
C ALA A 146 12.92 17.06 -4.28
N GLY A 147 13.09 17.83 -5.37
CA GLY A 147 14.01 17.51 -6.45
C GLY A 147 13.63 16.27 -7.27
N VAL A 148 12.34 15.88 -7.26
CA VAL A 148 11.86 14.74 -8.04
C VAL A 148 11.84 15.11 -9.53
N PRO A 149 12.56 14.37 -10.40
CA PRO A 149 12.51 14.61 -11.84
C PRO A 149 11.09 14.47 -12.40
N ALA A 150 10.67 15.35 -13.29
CA ALA A 150 9.30 15.40 -13.84
C ALA A 150 8.84 14.07 -14.50
N ASN A 151 9.77 13.25 -15.00
CA ASN A 151 9.47 11.94 -15.58
C ASN A 151 9.22 10.85 -14.53
N ARG A 152 9.47 11.11 -13.23
CA ARG A 152 9.24 10.16 -12.14
C ARG A 152 7.87 10.31 -11.47
N ALA A 153 7.21 11.46 -11.63
CA ALA A 153 5.88 11.72 -11.04
C ALA A 153 4.92 12.13 -12.17
N ARG A 154 4.11 11.17 -12.61
CA ARG A 154 3.08 11.39 -13.61
C ARG A 154 1.76 11.73 -12.93
N THR A 155 1.35 12.98 -12.96
CA THR A 155 0.09 13.47 -12.38
C THR A 155 -1.01 13.46 -13.43
N ILE A 156 -2.18 12.91 -13.12
CA ILE A 156 -3.33 12.81 -14.02
C ILE A 156 -4.56 13.40 -13.32
N ALA A 157 -5.11 14.49 -13.86
CA ALA A 157 -6.38 15.04 -13.37
C ALA A 157 -7.55 14.22 -13.94
N GLY A 158 -8.43 13.74 -13.05
CA GLY A 158 -9.62 12.97 -13.40
C GLY A 158 -10.09 12.07 -12.27
N ALA A 159 -11.30 11.55 -12.38
CA ALA A 159 -11.81 10.56 -11.43
C ALA A 159 -11.01 9.23 -11.52
N GLY A 160 -10.78 8.60 -10.38
CA GLY A 160 -10.01 7.36 -10.32
C GLY A 160 -10.55 6.30 -11.29
N LEU A 161 -11.84 6.03 -11.23
CA LEU A 161 -12.51 5.01 -12.07
C LEU A 161 -12.53 5.34 -13.57
N ASP A 162 -12.33 6.59 -13.97
CA ASP A 162 -12.18 6.98 -15.38
C ASP A 162 -10.75 6.78 -15.90
N VAL A 163 -9.76 6.84 -15.01
CA VAL A 163 -8.33 6.77 -15.36
C VAL A 163 -7.80 5.34 -15.27
N LEU A 164 -8.10 4.63 -14.18
CA LEU A 164 -7.57 3.30 -13.91
C LEU A 164 -7.77 2.30 -15.06
N PRO A 165 -8.96 2.24 -15.75
CA PRO A 165 -9.16 1.31 -16.86
C PRO A 165 -8.21 1.51 -18.06
N ARG A 166 -7.55 2.66 -18.14
CA ARG A 166 -6.59 2.99 -19.21
C ARG A 166 -5.15 2.61 -18.89
N LEU A 167 -4.92 2.13 -17.67
CA LEU A 167 -3.60 1.72 -17.19
C LEU A 167 -3.35 0.25 -17.52
N THR A 168 -2.07 -0.12 -17.62
CA THR A 168 -1.61 -1.44 -18.08
C THR A 168 -1.83 -2.52 -17.03
N ASP A 169 -2.44 -3.65 -17.41
CA ASP A 169 -2.66 -4.82 -16.58
C ASP A 169 -1.34 -5.45 -16.12
N GLY A 170 -1.32 -5.94 -14.88
CA GLY A 170 -0.21 -6.72 -14.35
C GLY A 170 1.15 -6.02 -14.30
N HIS A 171 1.16 -4.69 -14.38
CA HIS A 171 2.39 -3.89 -14.52
C HIS A 171 2.89 -3.27 -13.23
N TYR A 172 1.99 -3.03 -12.26
CA TYR A 172 2.30 -2.22 -11.09
C TYR A 172 2.74 -3.04 -9.89
N ASP A 173 3.70 -2.50 -9.15
CA ASP A 173 4.25 -3.08 -7.91
C ASP A 173 3.38 -2.77 -6.70
N LEU A 174 2.82 -1.56 -6.67
CA LEU A 174 2.00 -1.05 -5.59
C LEU A 174 0.87 -0.18 -6.15
N VAL A 175 -0.34 -0.37 -5.62
CA VAL A 175 -1.50 0.51 -5.82
C VAL A 175 -1.90 1.05 -4.45
N PHE A 176 -1.92 2.37 -4.30
CA PHE A 176 -2.35 3.05 -3.08
C PHE A 176 -3.66 3.80 -3.34
N CYS A 177 -4.66 3.59 -2.48
CA CYS A 177 -6.00 4.14 -2.60
C CYS A 177 -6.33 5.02 -1.40
N ASP A 178 -6.51 6.31 -1.64
CA ASP A 178 -6.96 7.32 -0.68
C ASP A 178 -7.94 8.29 -1.34
N GLY A 179 -8.80 7.78 -2.19
CA GLY A 179 -9.89 8.51 -2.85
C GLY A 179 -11.23 8.40 -2.13
N ASP A 180 -12.34 8.46 -2.89
CA ASP A 180 -13.70 8.30 -2.36
C ASP A 180 -13.87 6.91 -1.74
N LYS A 181 -14.25 6.87 -0.47
CA LYS A 181 -14.38 5.63 0.31
C LYS A 181 -15.47 4.71 -0.23
N ARG A 182 -16.50 5.28 -0.85
CA ARG A 182 -17.60 4.53 -1.48
C ARG A 182 -17.15 3.74 -2.72
N GLU A 183 -16.06 4.17 -3.37
CA GLU A 183 -15.50 3.54 -4.55
C GLU A 183 -14.38 2.51 -4.21
N TYR A 184 -14.14 2.21 -2.93
CA TYR A 184 -13.05 1.31 -2.50
C TYR A 184 -13.20 -0.11 -3.03
N GLY A 185 -14.43 -0.61 -3.23
CA GLY A 185 -14.69 -1.91 -3.84
C GLY A 185 -14.26 -1.98 -5.30
N GLU A 186 -14.55 -0.94 -6.07
CA GLU A 186 -14.16 -0.78 -7.45
C GLU A 186 -12.65 -0.54 -7.58
N TYR A 187 -12.06 0.25 -6.68
CA TYR A 187 -10.60 0.42 -6.63
C TYR A 187 -9.88 -0.89 -6.35
N LEU A 188 -10.43 -1.78 -5.49
CA LEU A 188 -9.87 -3.11 -5.28
C LEU A 188 -9.88 -3.92 -6.57
N THR A 189 -11.00 -3.91 -7.32
CA THR A 189 -11.13 -4.62 -8.59
C THR A 189 -10.08 -4.16 -9.59
N GLU A 190 -9.92 -2.85 -9.76
CA GLU A 190 -8.91 -2.28 -10.63
C GLU A 190 -7.48 -2.56 -10.13
N ALA A 191 -7.23 -2.44 -8.83
CA ALA A 191 -5.92 -2.75 -8.26
C ALA A 191 -5.51 -4.21 -8.52
N LEU A 192 -6.45 -5.15 -8.39
CA LEU A 192 -6.18 -6.56 -8.69
C LEU A 192 -5.84 -6.80 -10.16
N ARG A 193 -6.43 -6.06 -11.07
CA ARG A 193 -6.08 -6.09 -12.50
C ARG A 193 -4.70 -5.50 -12.76
N LEU A 194 -4.43 -4.34 -12.18
CA LEU A 194 -3.21 -3.56 -12.40
C LEU A 194 -1.96 -4.19 -11.78
N LEU A 195 -2.11 -4.82 -10.60
CA LEU A 195 -0.98 -5.40 -9.87
C LEU A 195 -0.39 -6.62 -10.56
N ARG A 196 0.94 -6.65 -10.66
CA ARG A 196 1.64 -7.89 -10.95
C ARG A 196 1.49 -8.92 -9.81
N PRO A 197 1.71 -10.22 -10.05
CA PRO A 197 1.87 -11.18 -8.97
C PRO A 197 2.98 -10.74 -8.00
N GLY A 198 2.69 -10.77 -6.70
CA GLY A 198 3.59 -10.29 -5.64
C GLY A 198 3.50 -8.78 -5.37
N GLY A 199 2.73 -8.02 -6.16
CA GLY A 199 2.43 -6.61 -5.89
C GLY A 199 1.48 -6.44 -4.70
N VAL A 200 1.36 -5.22 -4.20
CA VAL A 200 0.57 -4.88 -3.00
C VAL A 200 -0.47 -3.82 -3.34
N VAL A 201 -1.69 -3.97 -2.86
CA VAL A 201 -2.66 -2.88 -2.74
C VAL A 201 -2.69 -2.38 -1.31
N ALA A 202 -2.79 -1.07 -1.12
CA ALA A 202 -2.95 -0.43 0.19
C ALA A 202 -4.10 0.59 0.14
N PHE A 203 -4.93 0.61 1.20
CA PHE A 203 -6.04 1.54 1.37
C PHE A 203 -5.84 2.31 2.67
N ASP A 204 -5.93 3.63 2.61
CA ASP A 204 -5.92 4.47 3.81
C ASP A 204 -7.30 4.53 4.45
N ASN A 205 -7.35 5.03 5.69
CA ASN A 205 -8.56 5.22 6.51
C ASN A 205 -9.38 3.93 6.73
N ALA A 206 -8.70 2.79 6.82
CA ALA A 206 -9.36 1.51 6.99
C ALA A 206 -9.99 1.31 8.38
N LEU A 207 -9.71 2.19 9.35
CA LEU A 207 -10.37 2.25 10.66
C LEU A 207 -11.45 3.34 10.72
N TRP A 208 -11.38 4.35 9.86
CA TRP A 208 -12.37 5.41 9.69
C TRP A 208 -12.79 6.04 11.01
N HIS A 209 -11.80 6.58 11.76
CA HIS A 209 -11.99 7.21 13.07
C HIS A 209 -12.72 6.28 14.07
N ASP A 210 -12.27 5.02 14.15
CA ASP A 210 -12.85 3.93 14.96
C ASP A 210 -14.27 3.47 14.55
N ARG A 211 -14.88 4.10 13.53
CA ARG A 211 -16.25 3.81 13.09
C ARG A 211 -16.39 2.41 12.49
N VAL A 212 -15.35 1.90 11.82
CA VAL A 212 -15.36 0.55 11.22
C VAL A 212 -15.51 -0.53 12.29
N ALA A 213 -14.91 -0.33 13.47
CA ALA A 213 -15.00 -1.27 14.59
C ALA A 213 -16.35 -1.22 15.33
N ASP A 214 -17.10 -0.13 15.21
CA ASP A 214 -18.40 0.04 15.86
C ASP A 214 -19.56 -0.45 14.96
N PRO A 215 -20.23 -1.57 15.27
CA PRO A 215 -21.32 -2.11 14.46
C PRO A 215 -22.55 -1.21 14.39
N ALA A 216 -22.66 -0.20 15.28
CA ALA A 216 -23.76 0.77 15.25
C ALA A 216 -23.59 1.82 14.14
N GLN A 217 -22.36 2.03 13.66
CA GLN A 217 -22.08 2.95 12.56
C GLN A 217 -22.48 2.33 11.23
N ARG A 218 -23.39 3.01 10.51
CA ARG A 218 -24.03 2.49 9.28
C ARG A 218 -24.09 3.52 8.16
N ASP A 219 -23.29 4.59 8.26
CA ASP A 219 -23.13 5.50 7.14
C ASP A 219 -22.47 4.79 5.96
N GLU A 220 -22.72 5.29 4.77
CA GLU A 220 -22.35 4.65 3.50
C GLU A 220 -20.84 4.37 3.42
N GLU A 221 -20.00 5.33 3.80
CA GLU A 221 -18.55 5.21 3.77
C GLU A 221 -18.04 4.16 4.77
N THR A 222 -18.56 4.18 6.02
CA THR A 222 -18.20 3.17 7.02
C THR A 222 -18.59 1.75 6.58
N VAL A 223 -19.73 1.60 5.94
CA VAL A 223 -20.18 0.30 5.41
C VAL A 223 -19.26 -0.14 4.26
N ALA A 224 -18.96 0.76 3.32
CA ALA A 224 -18.08 0.45 2.19
C ALA A 224 -16.68 0.00 2.64
N ILE A 225 -16.07 0.71 3.60
CA ILE A 225 -14.76 0.34 4.15
C ILE A 225 -14.82 -1.01 4.88
N ARG A 226 -15.88 -1.26 5.66
CA ARG A 226 -16.07 -2.54 6.36
C ARG A 226 -16.24 -3.70 5.38
N ASP A 227 -16.98 -3.51 4.30
CA ASP A 227 -17.20 -4.51 3.26
C ASP A 227 -15.93 -4.75 2.46
N LEU A 228 -15.15 -3.71 2.14
CA LEU A 228 -13.80 -3.85 1.59
C LEU A 228 -12.92 -4.74 2.49
N GLY A 229 -12.85 -4.43 3.79
CA GLY A 229 -12.05 -5.20 4.75
C GLY A 229 -12.40 -6.67 4.76
N ARG A 230 -13.70 -7.01 4.71
CA ARG A 230 -14.20 -8.38 4.62
C ARG A 230 -13.81 -9.02 3.29
N THR A 231 -14.04 -8.33 2.18
CA THR A 231 -13.70 -8.81 0.82
C THR A 231 -12.21 -9.13 0.72
N VAL A 232 -11.35 -8.23 1.21
CA VAL A 232 -9.89 -8.41 1.19
C VAL A 232 -9.46 -9.57 2.09
N ALA A 233 -10.07 -9.72 3.28
CA ALA A 233 -9.75 -10.82 4.21
C ALA A 233 -10.14 -12.20 3.68
N GLU A 234 -11.22 -12.29 2.92
CA GLU A 234 -11.77 -13.54 2.37
C GLU A 234 -11.23 -13.88 0.98
N HIS A 235 -10.52 -12.96 0.33
CA HIS A 235 -10.07 -13.13 -1.05
C HIS A 235 -8.92 -14.14 -1.17
N ALA A 236 -9.14 -15.24 -1.89
CA ALA A 236 -8.19 -16.36 -1.99
C ALA A 236 -6.81 -16.01 -2.56
N SER A 237 -6.73 -14.96 -3.39
CA SER A 237 -5.48 -14.52 -4.02
C SER A 237 -4.80 -13.36 -3.27
N LEU A 238 -5.22 -13.06 -2.05
CA LEU A 238 -4.66 -11.96 -1.25
C LEU A 238 -4.10 -12.46 0.09
N VAL A 239 -3.00 -11.85 0.52
CA VAL A 239 -2.47 -11.98 1.88
C VAL A 239 -2.64 -10.63 2.57
N PRO A 240 -3.67 -10.47 3.41
CA PRO A 240 -4.02 -9.19 4.00
C PRO A 240 -3.28 -8.90 5.29
N VAL A 241 -3.16 -7.62 5.61
CA VAL A 241 -2.81 -7.09 6.93
C VAL A 241 -3.47 -5.73 7.13
N LEU A 242 -4.02 -5.50 8.32
CA LEU A 242 -4.48 -4.19 8.75
C LEU A 242 -3.47 -3.63 9.76
N LEU A 243 -2.78 -2.56 9.36
CA LEU A 243 -1.79 -1.88 10.18
C LEU A 243 -2.46 -0.73 10.95
N PRO A 244 -2.34 -0.67 12.30
CA PRO A 244 -2.92 0.39 13.11
C PRO A 244 -2.01 1.64 13.11
N VAL A 245 -1.69 2.16 11.93
CA VAL A 245 -0.96 3.42 11.71
C VAL A 245 -1.91 4.44 11.11
N GLY A 246 -1.79 5.70 11.51
CA GLY A 246 -2.75 6.73 11.11
C GLY A 246 -4.19 6.34 11.45
N ASP A 247 -5.08 6.48 10.48
CA ASP A 247 -6.48 6.04 10.57
C ASP A 247 -6.69 4.61 10.02
N GLY A 248 -5.63 3.78 10.11
CA GLY A 248 -5.61 2.39 9.64
C GLY A 248 -5.21 2.24 8.18
N LEU A 249 -4.14 1.49 7.94
CA LEU A 249 -3.67 1.16 6.59
C LEU A 249 -3.94 -0.33 6.31
N LEU A 250 -4.95 -0.60 5.48
CA LEU A 250 -5.25 -1.96 5.01
C LEU A 250 -4.37 -2.29 3.82
N CYS A 251 -3.49 -3.29 3.96
CA CYS A 251 -2.62 -3.73 2.89
C CYS A 251 -2.93 -5.18 2.51
N ALA A 252 -2.81 -5.50 1.22
CA ALA A 252 -2.92 -6.88 0.78
C ALA A 252 -1.94 -7.18 -0.37
N LYS A 253 -1.17 -8.25 -0.21
CA LYS A 253 -0.26 -8.74 -1.26
C LYS A 253 -1.01 -9.68 -2.18
N LYS A 254 -0.99 -9.40 -3.49
CA LYS A 254 -1.50 -10.30 -4.51
C LYS A 254 -0.56 -11.51 -4.66
N VAL A 255 -1.07 -12.71 -4.41
CA VAL A 255 -0.32 -13.94 -4.65
C VAL A 255 -0.62 -14.47 -6.04
N TRP A 256 0.29 -15.28 -6.55
CA TRP A 256 0.06 -15.96 -7.80
C TRP A 256 -1.00 -17.05 -7.61
N SER A 257 -2.06 -17.01 -8.41
CA SER A 257 -3.04 -18.10 -8.48
C SER A 257 -2.71 -18.99 -9.68
N PRO A 258 -2.52 -20.30 -9.48
CA PRO A 258 -2.27 -21.20 -10.61
C PRO A 258 -3.48 -21.43 -11.51
N GLU A 259 -4.65 -20.86 -11.18
CA GLU A 259 -5.93 -21.06 -11.88
C GLU A 259 -6.43 -19.82 -12.65
N ALA A 260 -5.59 -18.81 -12.89
CA ALA A 260 -5.94 -17.62 -13.67
C ALA A 260 -5.30 -17.66 -15.05
#